data_148d13ae32afb7300aec25ff00217f20
#
_entry.id   148d13ae32afb7300aec25ff00217f20
#
_cell.length_a   1.000
_cell.length_b   1.000
_cell.length_c   1.000
_cell.angle_alpha   90.00
_cell.angle_beta   90.00
_cell.angle_gamma   90.00
#
_symmetry.space_group_name_H-M   'P 1'
#
loop_
_entity.id
_entity.type
_entity.pdbx_description
1 polymer ?
#
loop_
_entity_poly.entity_id
_entity_poly.type
_entity_poly.pdbx_seq_one_letter_code
_entity_poly.pdbx_strand_id
1 'polypeptide(L)'
;FFRGKDHPGGGDHVFFQGHASPGPYARAFLEGRLSEEQMDGFRQQVSTEHGLPSYPHPRQLDHFWEFPTVSLGLGPAEAIYQAWFDRYLFMNGIKDTSQQHTWAFIGDGEMDEPESRGMLQLAAQQRLDNLTFVINCNLQRLDGPVRGNGKIIQELEAFFKGAGWNVIKVIWGRGWDQLLAADKDDALVHLMNDTLDGDYQTFKANDGAYVREHFFGRDPRTKEMVKNWTDDQIWELKRGGHDYRKVYAAYKAAMDHTGQPTVILAHTIKGYALGSHFAGRNSTHQMKKLTLEDAK
;
A
#
# COMPACT_ATOMS: atom_id res chain seq x y z
N PHE A 1 1.39 14.79 -6.96
CA PHE A 1 2.65 14.53 -6.27
C PHE A 1 3.73 14.01 -7.23
N PHE A 2 3.36 13.17 -8.19
CA PHE A 2 4.33 12.56 -9.11
C PHE A 2 4.65 13.51 -10.28
N ARG A 3 5.93 13.73 -10.50
CA ARG A 3 6.42 14.55 -11.62
C ARG A 3 6.72 13.65 -12.82
N GLY A 4 6.22 14.04 -13.99
CA GLY A 4 6.47 13.32 -15.25
C GLY A 4 7.88 13.57 -15.78
N LYS A 5 8.28 12.79 -16.79
CA LYS A 5 9.61 12.85 -17.43
C LYS A 5 9.96 14.23 -18.00
N ASP A 6 8.95 15.00 -18.40
CA ASP A 6 9.15 16.34 -19.00
C ASP A 6 9.35 17.45 -17.95
N HIS A 7 9.36 17.12 -16.65
CA HIS A 7 9.65 18.09 -15.61
C HIS A 7 11.11 18.57 -15.71
N PRO A 8 11.38 19.89 -15.60
CA PRO A 8 12.74 20.44 -15.79
C PRO A 8 13.81 19.82 -14.87
N GLY A 9 13.44 19.42 -13.65
CA GLY A 9 14.33 18.73 -12.71
C GLY A 9 14.42 17.22 -12.93
N GLY A 10 13.82 16.68 -13.99
CA GLY A 10 13.63 15.25 -14.24
C GLY A 10 12.37 14.70 -13.56
N GLY A 11 11.85 13.57 -14.07
CA GLY A 11 10.66 12.89 -13.52
C GLY A 11 10.98 12.16 -12.21
N ASP A 12 9.96 11.89 -11.43
CA ASP A 12 10.07 11.04 -10.24
C ASP A 12 10.23 9.57 -10.66
N HIS A 13 10.92 8.81 -9.83
CA HIS A 13 11.10 7.38 -10.02
C HIS A 13 10.04 6.61 -9.22
N VAL A 14 9.36 5.67 -9.88
CA VAL A 14 8.27 4.91 -9.25
C VAL A 14 8.49 3.42 -9.40
N PHE A 15 8.68 2.75 -8.28
CA PHE A 15 8.83 1.31 -8.18
C PHE A 15 7.50 0.70 -7.76
N PHE A 16 6.96 -0.23 -8.56
CA PHE A 16 5.77 -0.99 -8.20
C PHE A 16 6.15 -2.43 -7.92
N GLN A 17 5.68 -2.96 -6.80
CA GLN A 17 5.74 -4.39 -6.53
C GLN A 17 5.19 -5.18 -7.72
N GLY A 18 5.86 -6.26 -8.12
CA GLY A 18 5.47 -7.06 -9.28
C GLY A 18 4.02 -7.55 -9.24
N HIS A 19 3.55 -7.95 -8.07
CA HIS A 19 2.16 -8.41 -7.86
C HIS A 19 1.11 -7.31 -8.05
N ALA A 20 1.50 -6.04 -7.99
CA ALA A 20 0.59 -4.91 -8.19
C ALA A 20 0.42 -4.50 -9.66
N SER A 21 1.16 -5.10 -10.59
CA SER A 21 1.16 -4.71 -12.02
C SER A 21 -0.22 -4.60 -12.67
N PRO A 22 -1.25 -5.43 -12.33
CA PRO A 22 -2.59 -5.27 -12.87
C PRO A 22 -3.21 -3.89 -12.57
N GLY A 23 -2.95 -3.31 -11.40
CA GLY A 23 -3.47 -1.99 -11.03
C GLY A 23 -2.95 -0.86 -11.93
N PRO A 24 -1.63 -0.66 -12.07
CA PRO A 24 -1.03 0.26 -13.03
C PRO A 24 -1.49 0.05 -14.47
N TYR A 25 -1.60 -1.20 -14.96
CA TYR A 25 -2.10 -1.47 -16.30
C TYR A 25 -3.56 -1.03 -16.47
N ALA A 26 -4.44 -1.42 -15.54
CA ALA A 26 -5.84 -1.01 -15.59
C ALA A 26 -5.99 0.51 -15.56
N ARG A 27 -5.22 1.20 -14.73
CA ARG A 27 -5.22 2.66 -14.69
C ARG A 27 -4.73 3.28 -15.98
N ALA A 28 -3.62 2.78 -16.54
CA ALA A 28 -3.05 3.27 -17.79
C ALA A 28 -3.99 3.05 -18.98
N PHE A 29 -4.72 1.93 -19.00
CA PHE A 29 -5.76 1.67 -19.97
C PHE A 29 -6.87 2.73 -19.91
N LEU A 30 -7.39 3.03 -18.70
CA LEU A 30 -8.39 4.08 -18.51
C LEU A 30 -7.90 5.49 -18.88
N GLU A 31 -6.60 5.71 -18.88
CA GLU A 31 -5.96 6.96 -19.34
C GLU A 31 -5.67 6.96 -20.85
N GLY A 32 -6.00 5.89 -21.57
CA GLY A 32 -5.74 5.76 -23.01
C GLY A 32 -4.28 5.51 -23.38
N ARG A 33 -3.45 5.09 -22.43
CA ARG A 33 -2.02 4.79 -22.60
C ARG A 33 -1.75 3.35 -23.04
N LEU A 34 -2.71 2.47 -22.84
CA LEU A 34 -2.69 1.07 -23.28
C LEU A 34 -3.93 0.79 -24.11
N SER A 35 -3.80 -0.09 -25.12
CA SER A 35 -4.91 -0.52 -25.96
C SER A 35 -5.65 -1.70 -25.34
N GLU A 36 -6.86 -1.97 -25.83
CA GLU A 36 -7.65 -3.15 -25.47
C GLU A 36 -6.91 -4.44 -25.84
N GLU A 37 -6.29 -4.47 -27.03
CA GLU A 37 -5.47 -5.61 -27.49
C GLU A 37 -4.31 -5.92 -26.56
N GLN A 38 -3.63 -4.88 -26.05
CA GLN A 38 -2.57 -5.05 -25.04
C GLN A 38 -3.12 -5.63 -23.73
N MET A 39 -4.28 -5.15 -23.27
CA MET A 39 -4.93 -5.66 -22.06
C MET A 39 -5.36 -7.12 -22.22
N ASP A 40 -5.95 -7.50 -23.35
CA ASP A 40 -6.31 -8.87 -23.65
C ASP A 40 -5.10 -9.81 -23.69
N GLY A 41 -3.94 -9.28 -24.10
CA GLY A 41 -2.66 -9.99 -24.11
C GLY A 41 -1.94 -10.04 -22.75
N PHE A 42 -2.57 -9.64 -21.64
CA PHE A 42 -1.93 -9.69 -20.32
C PHE A 42 -1.49 -11.12 -19.94
N ARG A 43 -0.24 -11.28 -19.57
CA ARG A 43 0.45 -12.56 -19.29
C ARG A 43 0.54 -13.52 -20.50
N GLN A 44 0.43 -12.99 -21.70
CA GLN A 44 0.52 -13.76 -22.95
C GLN A 44 1.65 -13.27 -23.86
N GLN A 45 2.67 -12.62 -23.31
CA GLN A 45 3.78 -12.02 -24.04
C GLN A 45 4.59 -13.01 -24.89
N VAL A 46 4.43 -14.30 -24.69
CA VAL A 46 5.07 -15.36 -25.51
C VAL A 46 4.20 -15.75 -26.69
N SER A 47 2.89 -15.60 -26.57
CA SER A 47 1.89 -16.04 -27.56
C SER A 47 1.29 -14.90 -28.39
N THR A 48 1.48 -13.65 -27.96
CA THR A 48 0.98 -12.46 -28.64
C THR A 48 2.09 -11.42 -28.79
N GLU A 49 2.08 -10.72 -29.94
CA GLU A 49 3.11 -9.71 -30.27
C GLU A 49 3.05 -8.48 -29.32
N HIS A 50 1.87 -8.18 -28.78
CA HIS A 50 1.63 -6.99 -27.96
C HIS A 50 1.21 -7.32 -26.52
N GLY A 51 1.53 -8.53 -26.03
CA GLY A 51 1.13 -8.98 -24.69
C GLY A 51 1.80 -8.18 -23.58
N LEU A 52 1.02 -7.79 -22.57
CA LEU A 52 1.57 -7.13 -21.38
C LEU A 52 2.31 -8.14 -20.49
N PRO A 53 3.54 -7.83 -20.03
CA PRO A 53 4.28 -8.72 -19.16
C PRO A 53 3.59 -8.88 -17.80
N SER A 54 3.75 -10.06 -17.21
CA SER A 54 3.18 -10.39 -15.89
C SER A 54 3.70 -9.48 -14.77
N TYR A 55 4.91 -8.98 -14.95
CA TYR A 55 5.64 -8.16 -13.97
C TYR A 55 6.28 -6.97 -14.64
N PRO A 56 6.58 -5.89 -13.90
CA PRO A 56 7.36 -4.77 -14.42
C PRO A 56 8.65 -5.24 -15.10
N HIS A 57 8.78 -4.97 -16.38
CA HIS A 57 9.92 -5.42 -17.18
C HIS A 57 10.30 -4.39 -18.24
N PRO A 58 11.34 -3.56 -18.00
CA PRO A 58 11.72 -2.46 -18.87
C PRO A 58 12.05 -2.86 -20.31
N ARG A 59 12.58 -4.07 -20.53
CA ARG A 59 12.93 -4.56 -21.89
C ARG A 59 11.74 -5.11 -22.67
N GLN A 60 10.65 -5.49 -21.98
CA GLN A 60 9.44 -6.01 -22.64
C GLN A 60 8.40 -4.92 -22.87
N LEU A 61 8.42 -3.88 -22.05
CA LEU A 61 7.54 -2.72 -22.16
C LEU A 61 8.33 -1.46 -21.79
N ASP A 62 9.30 -1.09 -22.63
CA ASP A 62 10.32 -0.07 -22.42
C ASP A 62 9.78 1.36 -22.28
N HIS A 63 8.63 1.64 -22.90
CA HIS A 63 7.99 2.95 -22.80
C HIS A 63 7.08 3.10 -21.58
N PHE A 64 6.92 2.01 -20.78
CA PHE A 64 6.00 1.97 -19.64
C PHE A 64 6.73 1.73 -18.32
N TRP A 65 7.55 0.67 -18.24
CA TRP A 65 8.30 0.32 -17.05
C TRP A 65 9.71 0.87 -17.07
N GLU A 66 10.14 1.48 -15.98
CA GLU A 66 11.53 1.95 -15.82
C GLU A 66 12.39 0.96 -15.01
N PHE A 67 11.78 0.23 -14.09
CA PHE A 67 12.49 -0.64 -13.14
C PHE A 67 11.94 -2.06 -13.16
N PRO A 68 12.84 -3.08 -13.09
CA PRO A 68 12.44 -4.48 -12.96
C PRO A 68 12.21 -4.80 -11.47
N THR A 69 10.97 -5.08 -11.08
CA THR A 69 10.60 -5.38 -9.68
C THR A 69 10.02 -6.78 -9.51
N VAL A 70 10.48 -7.72 -10.30
CA VAL A 70 9.99 -9.10 -10.35
C VAL A 70 10.29 -9.87 -9.06
N SER A 71 11.49 -9.68 -8.51
CA SER A 71 11.95 -10.40 -7.34
C SER A 71 11.51 -9.67 -6.08
N LEU A 72 10.73 -10.33 -5.22
CA LEU A 72 10.31 -9.76 -3.95
C LEU A 72 11.54 -9.36 -3.12
N GLY A 73 11.50 -8.19 -2.53
CA GLY A 73 12.56 -7.63 -1.71
C GLY A 73 13.59 -6.80 -2.45
N LEU A 74 13.80 -7.04 -3.75
CA LEU A 74 14.77 -6.26 -4.53
C LEU A 74 14.25 -4.87 -4.89
N GLY A 75 12.96 -4.71 -5.18
CA GLY A 75 12.37 -3.40 -5.49
C GLY A 75 12.62 -2.33 -4.42
N PRO A 76 12.39 -2.60 -3.13
CA PRO A 76 12.78 -1.70 -2.04
C PRO A 76 14.27 -1.34 -2.02
N ALA A 77 15.15 -2.33 -2.22
CA ALA A 77 16.59 -2.11 -2.27
C ALA A 77 16.99 -1.22 -3.46
N GLU A 78 16.47 -1.51 -4.64
CA GLU A 78 16.69 -0.73 -5.86
C GLU A 78 16.23 0.73 -5.68
N ALA A 79 15.07 0.96 -5.05
CA ALA A 79 14.55 2.29 -4.77
C ALA A 79 15.47 3.08 -3.82
N ILE A 80 16.05 2.44 -2.80
CA ILE A 80 17.04 3.07 -1.91
C ILE A 80 18.28 3.47 -2.69
N TYR A 81 18.82 2.58 -3.51
CA TYR A 81 20.00 2.90 -4.33
C TYR A 81 19.70 4.00 -5.36
N GLN A 82 18.51 3.99 -5.97
CA GLN A 82 18.12 5.05 -6.91
C GLN A 82 18.07 6.42 -6.23
N ALA A 83 17.40 6.51 -5.08
CA ALA A 83 17.32 7.77 -4.31
C ALA A 83 18.70 8.26 -3.88
N TRP A 84 19.60 7.34 -3.50
CA TRP A 84 20.97 7.66 -3.14
C TRP A 84 21.78 8.12 -4.35
N PHE A 85 21.61 7.46 -5.48
CA PHE A 85 22.29 7.82 -6.72
C PHE A 85 21.84 9.19 -7.25
N ASP A 86 20.56 9.51 -7.15
CA ASP A 86 20.05 10.84 -7.50
C ASP A 86 20.75 11.92 -6.65
N ARG A 87 20.87 11.69 -5.36
CA ARG A 87 21.61 12.60 -4.47
C ARG A 87 23.09 12.71 -4.83
N TYR A 88 23.71 11.61 -5.19
CA TYR A 88 25.10 11.61 -5.69
C TYR A 88 25.26 12.46 -6.95
N LEU A 89 24.37 12.33 -7.92
CA LEU A 89 24.38 13.12 -9.16
C LEU A 89 24.28 14.63 -8.87
N PHE A 90 23.38 15.01 -7.98
CA PHE A 90 23.19 16.39 -7.56
C PHE A 90 24.43 16.95 -6.84
N MET A 91 24.91 16.25 -5.85
CA MET A 91 26.04 16.71 -5.02
C MET A 91 27.36 16.84 -5.80
N ASN A 92 27.51 16.06 -6.86
CA ASN A 92 28.69 16.14 -7.74
C ASN A 92 28.49 17.08 -8.95
N GLY A 93 27.36 17.77 -9.04
CA GLY A 93 27.07 18.70 -10.13
C GLY A 93 26.93 18.02 -11.51
N ILE A 94 26.65 16.71 -11.55
CA ILE A 94 26.51 15.94 -12.78
C ILE A 94 25.14 16.17 -13.41
N LYS A 95 24.10 16.19 -12.57
CA LYS A 95 22.70 16.43 -12.97
C LYS A 95 21.95 17.09 -11.82
N ASP A 96 21.09 18.05 -12.11
CA ASP A 96 20.18 18.60 -11.11
C ASP A 96 19.02 17.64 -10.87
N THR A 97 19.13 16.87 -9.81
CA THR A 97 18.13 15.92 -9.31
C THR A 97 17.47 16.40 -8.03
N SER A 98 17.65 17.67 -7.67
CA SER A 98 17.16 18.24 -6.40
C SER A 98 15.65 18.15 -6.21
N GLN A 99 14.89 18.04 -7.31
CA GLN A 99 13.46 17.93 -7.32
C GLN A 99 12.95 16.49 -7.56
N GLN A 100 13.84 15.54 -7.89
CA GLN A 100 13.44 14.16 -8.13
C GLN A 100 13.12 13.45 -6.80
N HIS A 101 12.06 12.69 -6.80
CA HIS A 101 11.65 11.87 -5.68
C HIS A 101 11.49 10.41 -6.09
N THR A 102 11.91 9.50 -5.25
CA THR A 102 11.77 8.07 -5.46
C THR A 102 10.63 7.51 -4.60
N TRP A 103 9.68 6.87 -5.26
CA TRP A 103 8.53 6.23 -4.64
C TRP A 103 8.61 4.72 -4.81
N ALA A 104 8.37 3.95 -3.76
CA ALA A 104 8.27 2.50 -3.85
C ALA A 104 6.94 2.02 -3.24
N PHE A 105 6.11 1.38 -4.08
CA PHE A 105 4.87 0.74 -3.67
C PHE A 105 5.13 -0.74 -3.38
N ILE A 106 5.00 -1.11 -2.13
CA ILE A 106 5.47 -2.37 -1.56
C ILE A 106 4.32 -3.08 -0.86
N GLY A 107 4.26 -4.40 -0.92
CA GLY A 107 3.33 -5.20 -0.11
C GLY A 107 3.88 -5.43 1.31
N ASP A 108 2.99 -5.61 2.28
CA ASP A 108 3.37 -5.97 3.65
C ASP A 108 4.11 -7.31 3.72
N GLY A 109 3.72 -8.28 2.87
CA GLY A 109 4.43 -9.55 2.74
C GLY A 109 5.83 -9.43 2.13
N GLU A 110 6.08 -8.45 1.28
CA GLU A 110 7.41 -8.19 0.72
C GLU A 110 8.40 -7.69 1.77
N MET A 111 7.90 -7.10 2.85
CA MET A 111 8.74 -6.69 3.98
C MET A 111 9.25 -7.85 4.85
N ASP A 112 8.87 -9.09 4.55
CA ASP A 112 9.46 -10.27 5.18
C ASP A 112 10.78 -10.69 4.55
N GLU A 113 11.02 -10.27 3.32
CA GLU A 113 12.25 -10.59 2.61
C GLU A 113 13.46 -9.93 3.29
N PRO A 114 14.54 -10.67 3.50
CA PRO A 114 15.76 -10.13 4.12
C PRO A 114 16.31 -8.90 3.37
N GLU A 115 16.20 -8.91 2.04
CA GLU A 115 16.64 -7.83 1.16
C GLU A 115 15.88 -6.54 1.44
N SER A 116 14.56 -6.60 1.65
CA SER A 116 13.75 -5.44 2.00
C SER A 116 14.18 -4.82 3.33
N ARG A 117 14.50 -5.66 4.30
CA ARG A 117 14.85 -5.23 5.67
C ARG A 117 16.29 -4.75 5.79
N GLY A 118 17.21 -5.40 5.08
CA GLY A 118 18.65 -5.18 5.24
C GLY A 118 19.12 -3.78 4.86
N MET A 119 18.40 -3.09 4.00
CA MET A 119 18.83 -1.81 3.43
C MET A 119 18.25 -0.57 4.13
N LEU A 120 17.30 -0.72 5.05
CA LEU A 120 16.58 0.42 5.64
C LEU A 120 17.49 1.36 6.43
N GLN A 121 18.45 0.81 7.16
CA GLN A 121 19.42 1.62 7.92
C GLN A 121 20.29 2.47 6.99
N LEU A 122 20.66 1.96 5.82
CA LEU A 122 21.44 2.73 4.85
C LEU A 122 20.67 3.99 4.40
N ALA A 123 19.38 3.86 4.08
CA ALA A 123 18.55 4.99 3.70
C ALA A 123 18.49 6.07 4.79
N ALA A 124 18.34 5.66 6.05
CA ALA A 124 18.31 6.58 7.18
C ALA A 124 19.67 7.24 7.46
N GLN A 125 20.78 6.48 7.39
CA GLN A 125 22.14 7.01 7.55
C GLN A 125 22.47 8.05 6.48
N GLN A 126 22.03 7.80 5.24
CA GLN A 126 22.19 8.73 4.12
C GLN A 126 21.15 9.86 4.13
N ARG A 127 20.21 9.87 5.09
CA ARG A 127 19.15 10.87 5.22
C ARG A 127 18.37 11.09 3.91
N LEU A 128 17.97 9.99 3.25
CA LEU A 128 17.33 10.04 1.93
C LEU A 128 15.89 10.57 2.04
N ASP A 129 15.72 11.87 2.23
CA ASP A 129 14.42 12.53 2.29
C ASP A 129 13.73 12.66 0.92
N ASN A 130 14.44 12.29 -0.15
CA ASN A 130 13.91 12.10 -1.49
C ASN A 130 13.37 10.67 -1.73
N LEU A 131 13.12 9.89 -0.66
CA LEU A 131 12.63 8.52 -0.73
C LEU A 131 11.37 8.34 0.11
N THR A 132 10.32 7.80 -0.50
CA THR A 132 9.09 7.41 0.20
C THR A 132 8.70 5.99 -0.15
N PHE A 133 8.54 5.14 0.87
CA PHE A 133 7.90 3.85 0.76
C PHE A 133 6.41 3.95 1.08
N VAL A 134 5.57 3.32 0.27
CA VAL A 134 4.14 3.17 0.52
C VAL A 134 3.85 1.68 0.67
N ILE A 135 3.65 1.23 1.90
CA ILE A 135 3.40 -0.18 2.20
C ILE A 135 1.91 -0.44 2.23
N ASN A 136 1.46 -1.31 1.32
CA ASN A 136 0.08 -1.76 1.23
C ASN A 136 -0.16 -2.86 2.28
N CYS A 137 -0.62 -2.46 3.46
CA CYS A 137 -0.90 -3.35 4.58
C CYS A 137 -2.33 -3.92 4.46
N ASN A 138 -2.50 -4.96 3.65
CA ASN A 138 -3.78 -5.64 3.50
C ASN A 138 -3.98 -6.79 4.50
N LEU A 139 -2.99 -7.05 5.35
CA LEU A 139 -2.99 -8.05 6.43
C LEU A 139 -3.10 -9.50 5.94
N GLN A 140 -2.87 -9.75 4.66
CA GLN A 140 -2.98 -11.08 4.05
C GLN A 140 -1.69 -11.50 3.36
N ARG A 141 -1.31 -12.76 3.57
CA ARG A 141 -0.23 -13.44 2.87
C ARG A 141 -0.76 -14.63 2.09
N LEU A 142 0.12 -15.29 1.34
CA LEU A 142 -0.23 -16.45 0.51
C LEU A 142 -0.90 -17.56 1.33
N ASP A 143 -0.42 -17.81 2.53
CA ASP A 143 -0.81 -18.93 3.39
C ASP A 143 -1.86 -18.57 4.45
N GLY A 144 -2.42 -17.37 4.41
CA GLY A 144 -3.38 -16.90 5.42
C GLY A 144 -2.96 -15.64 6.15
N PRO A 145 -3.31 -15.48 7.44
CA PRO A 145 -2.94 -14.32 8.22
C PRO A 145 -1.43 -14.17 8.37
N VAL A 146 -1.00 -12.93 8.57
CA VAL A 146 0.37 -12.55 8.82
C VAL A 146 0.97 -13.35 9.99
N ARG A 147 2.21 -13.81 9.84
CA ARG A 147 2.99 -14.44 10.91
C ARG A 147 3.46 -13.40 11.94
N GLY A 148 3.96 -13.84 13.06
CA GLY A 148 4.48 -13.00 14.12
C GLY A 148 3.46 -12.77 15.23
N ASN A 149 3.43 -11.56 15.78
CA ASN A 149 2.52 -11.20 16.88
C ASN A 149 1.06 -10.95 16.43
N GLY A 150 0.75 -11.14 15.14
CA GLY A 150 -0.59 -10.90 14.58
C GLY A 150 -0.94 -9.43 14.40
N LYS A 151 0.04 -8.51 14.39
CA LYS A 151 -0.13 -7.05 14.30
C LYS A 151 0.96 -6.44 13.41
N ILE A 152 0.90 -6.75 12.13
CA ILE A 152 1.97 -6.41 11.17
C ILE A 152 2.22 -4.88 11.07
N ILE A 153 1.19 -4.06 11.15
CA ILE A 153 1.36 -2.61 11.04
C ILE A 153 2.17 -2.07 12.23
N GLN A 154 1.92 -2.57 13.45
CA GLN A 154 2.66 -2.17 14.64
C GLN A 154 4.09 -2.70 14.61
N GLU A 155 4.29 -3.92 14.10
CA GLU A 155 5.63 -4.49 13.90
C GLU A 155 6.43 -3.64 12.90
N LEU A 156 5.85 -3.32 11.74
CA LEU A 156 6.49 -2.48 10.73
C LEU A 156 6.76 -1.07 11.26
N GLU A 157 5.82 -0.47 11.99
CA GLU A 157 6.02 0.84 12.62
C GLU A 157 7.25 0.84 13.53
N ALA A 158 7.34 -0.16 14.43
CA ALA A 158 8.47 -0.28 15.35
C ALA A 158 9.79 -0.50 14.59
N PHE A 159 9.77 -1.33 13.55
CA PHE A 159 10.92 -1.66 12.74
C PHE A 159 11.45 -0.45 11.97
N PHE A 160 10.59 0.30 11.28
CA PHE A 160 10.99 1.50 10.53
C PHE A 160 11.44 2.63 11.45
N LYS A 161 10.75 2.84 12.59
CA LYS A 161 11.20 3.81 13.61
C LYS A 161 12.57 3.45 14.16
N GLY A 162 12.78 2.17 14.47
CA GLY A 162 14.09 1.68 14.94
C GLY A 162 15.21 1.84 13.92
N ALA A 163 14.89 1.78 12.62
CA ALA A 163 15.82 2.03 11.53
C ALA A 163 16.06 3.52 11.25
N GLY A 164 15.35 4.44 11.89
CA GLY A 164 15.53 5.90 11.75
C GLY A 164 14.68 6.54 10.64
N TRP A 165 13.57 5.93 10.27
CA TRP A 165 12.62 6.46 9.27
C TRP A 165 11.53 7.30 9.93
N ASN A 166 11.04 8.30 9.20
CA ASN A 166 9.75 8.93 9.47
C ASN A 166 8.61 7.97 9.10
N VAL A 167 7.68 7.74 10.04
CA VAL A 167 6.59 6.77 9.85
C VAL A 167 5.23 7.47 9.90
N ILE A 168 4.49 7.35 8.82
CA ILE A 168 3.12 7.87 8.69
C ILE A 168 2.16 6.67 8.59
N LYS A 169 1.16 6.61 9.48
CA LYS A 169 0.15 5.54 9.47
C LYS A 169 -1.18 6.05 8.91
N VAL A 170 -1.72 5.33 7.91
CA VAL A 170 -3.02 5.61 7.29
C VAL A 170 -3.94 4.42 7.55
N ILE A 171 -4.41 4.29 8.79
CA ILE A 171 -5.10 3.10 9.29
C ILE A 171 -6.62 3.20 9.09
N TRP A 172 -7.21 4.31 9.55
CA TRP A 172 -8.65 4.51 9.58
C TRP A 172 -9.07 5.64 8.65
N GLY A 173 -10.14 5.39 7.89
CA GLY A 173 -10.77 6.41 7.06
C GLY A 173 -11.50 7.46 7.92
N ARG A 174 -11.84 8.58 7.31
CA ARG A 174 -12.49 9.72 8.00
C ARG A 174 -13.81 9.41 8.69
N GLY A 175 -14.51 8.34 8.29
CA GLY A 175 -15.72 7.88 9.00
C GLY A 175 -15.48 7.52 10.47
N TRP A 176 -14.25 7.13 10.81
CA TRP A 176 -13.84 6.84 12.18
C TRP A 176 -13.53 8.10 13.01
N ASP A 177 -13.29 9.26 12.38
CA ASP A 177 -12.83 10.47 13.08
C ASP A 177 -13.83 10.92 14.17
N GLN A 178 -15.13 10.81 13.91
CA GLN A 178 -16.15 11.14 14.90
C GLN A 178 -16.18 10.18 16.11
N LEU A 179 -15.91 8.89 15.89
CA LEU A 179 -15.83 7.89 16.97
C LEU A 179 -14.55 8.12 17.78
N LEU A 180 -13.41 8.34 17.13
CA LEU A 180 -12.15 8.65 17.80
C LEU A 180 -12.23 9.96 18.60
N ALA A 181 -12.91 10.98 18.08
CA ALA A 181 -13.12 12.24 18.81
C ALA A 181 -14.05 12.09 20.02
N ALA A 182 -14.93 11.10 20.01
CA ALA A 182 -15.83 10.80 21.13
C ALA A 182 -15.22 9.85 22.18
N ASP A 183 -14.08 9.23 21.87
CA ASP A 183 -13.39 8.25 22.71
C ASP A 183 -12.60 8.97 23.83
N LYS A 184 -13.28 9.26 24.95
CA LYS A 184 -12.67 10.03 26.05
C LYS A 184 -11.74 9.22 26.94
N ASP A 185 -11.96 7.91 26.99
CA ASP A 185 -11.27 6.98 27.87
C ASP A 185 -10.32 6.05 27.12
N ASP A 186 -10.01 6.39 25.86
CA ASP A 186 -9.19 5.59 24.94
C ASP A 186 -9.69 4.13 24.76
N ALA A 187 -10.97 3.87 25.09
CA ALA A 187 -11.52 2.52 25.02
C ALA A 187 -11.53 1.97 23.58
N LEU A 188 -11.89 2.81 22.60
CA LEU A 188 -11.88 2.44 21.19
C LEU A 188 -10.44 2.28 20.69
N VAL A 189 -9.54 3.17 21.08
CA VAL A 189 -8.12 3.09 20.70
C VAL A 189 -7.48 1.82 21.27
N HIS A 190 -7.77 1.49 22.54
CA HIS A 190 -7.31 0.22 23.14
C HIS A 190 -7.86 -0.98 22.40
N LEU A 191 -9.17 -1.01 22.13
CA LEU A 191 -9.81 -2.07 21.37
C LEU A 191 -9.19 -2.25 19.99
N MET A 192 -8.94 -1.14 19.28
CA MET A 192 -8.25 -1.16 17.97
C MET A 192 -6.84 -1.74 18.08
N ASN A 193 -6.10 -1.36 19.11
CA ASN A 193 -4.74 -1.83 19.33
C ASN A 193 -4.67 -3.29 19.76
N ASP A 194 -5.68 -3.81 20.46
CA ASP A 194 -5.71 -5.18 20.93
C ASP A 194 -6.26 -6.17 19.91
N THR A 195 -7.02 -5.66 18.92
CA THR A 195 -7.59 -6.50 17.86
C THR A 195 -6.52 -7.02 16.93
N LEU A 196 -6.49 -8.32 16.70
CA LEU A 196 -5.52 -9.00 15.82
C LEU A 196 -5.85 -8.83 14.34
N ASP A 197 -4.85 -8.97 13.49
CA ASP A 197 -4.99 -8.87 12.04
C ASP A 197 -5.99 -9.90 11.48
N GLY A 198 -6.01 -11.12 12.02
CA GLY A 198 -6.96 -12.15 11.64
C GLY A 198 -8.41 -11.79 11.97
N ASP A 199 -8.64 -11.10 13.09
CA ASP A 199 -9.96 -10.58 13.46
C ASP A 199 -10.41 -9.50 12.48
N TYR A 200 -9.51 -8.57 12.12
CA TYR A 200 -9.81 -7.52 11.13
C TYR A 200 -10.16 -8.09 9.76
N GLN A 201 -9.53 -9.18 9.35
CA GLN A 201 -9.89 -9.88 8.12
C GLN A 201 -11.28 -10.51 8.24
N THR A 202 -11.55 -11.21 9.35
CA THR A 202 -12.84 -11.84 9.63
C THR A 202 -13.98 -10.82 9.62
N PHE A 203 -13.77 -9.63 10.19
CA PHE A 203 -14.77 -8.56 10.14
C PHE A 203 -15.13 -8.15 8.71
N LYS A 204 -14.17 -8.15 7.78
CA LYS A 204 -14.45 -7.81 6.38
C LYS A 204 -14.98 -8.96 5.54
N ALA A 205 -14.91 -10.19 6.03
CA ALA A 205 -15.55 -11.35 5.40
C ALA A 205 -17.03 -11.54 5.84
N ASN A 206 -17.52 -10.75 6.80
CA ASN A 206 -18.87 -10.77 7.34
C ASN A 206 -19.65 -9.48 7.01
N ASP A 207 -20.39 -8.93 7.94
CA ASP A 207 -21.24 -7.73 7.77
C ASP A 207 -21.16 -6.76 8.97
N GLY A 208 -21.96 -5.70 8.93
CA GLY A 208 -21.99 -4.69 9.97
C GLY A 208 -22.55 -5.19 11.30
N ALA A 209 -23.51 -6.12 11.28
CA ALA A 209 -24.05 -6.74 12.50
C ALA A 209 -22.96 -7.55 13.21
N TYR A 210 -22.17 -8.31 12.45
CA TYR A 210 -21.04 -9.06 12.98
C TYR A 210 -19.99 -8.12 13.60
N VAL A 211 -19.66 -7.01 12.92
CA VAL A 211 -18.69 -6.01 13.44
C VAL A 211 -19.23 -5.35 14.72
N ARG A 212 -20.54 -5.04 14.78
CA ARG A 212 -21.17 -4.50 15.98
C ARG A 212 -20.97 -5.43 17.17
N GLU A 213 -21.24 -6.72 16.99
CA GLU A 213 -21.18 -7.71 18.07
C GLU A 213 -19.74 -8.07 18.45
N HIS A 214 -18.90 -8.39 17.46
CA HIS A 214 -17.59 -9.00 17.68
C HIS A 214 -16.43 -8.01 17.75
N PHE A 215 -16.62 -6.76 17.35
CA PHE A 215 -15.66 -5.69 17.55
C PHE A 215 -16.16 -4.71 18.61
N PHE A 216 -17.16 -3.89 18.32
CA PHE A 216 -17.66 -2.89 19.29
C PHE A 216 -18.25 -3.52 20.56
N GLY A 217 -18.81 -4.71 20.45
CA GLY A 217 -19.42 -5.44 21.58
C GLY A 217 -18.42 -6.00 22.60
N ARG A 218 -17.11 -5.99 22.31
CA ARG A 218 -16.06 -6.46 23.22
C ARG A 218 -15.89 -5.58 24.46
N ASP A 219 -16.21 -4.29 24.36
CA ASP A 219 -16.19 -3.35 25.47
C ASP A 219 -17.54 -2.60 25.54
N PRO A 220 -18.19 -2.53 26.72
CA PRO A 220 -19.46 -1.83 26.87
C PRO A 220 -19.43 -0.37 26.43
N ARG A 221 -18.28 0.31 26.59
CA ARG A 221 -18.10 1.71 26.20
C ARG A 221 -18.10 1.86 24.68
N THR A 222 -17.40 1.01 23.96
CA THR A 222 -17.38 1.04 22.49
C THR A 222 -18.72 0.60 21.91
N LYS A 223 -19.42 -0.34 22.55
CA LYS A 223 -20.79 -0.73 22.18
C LYS A 223 -21.76 0.46 22.30
N GLU A 224 -21.64 1.23 23.36
CA GLU A 224 -22.46 2.44 23.59
C GLU A 224 -22.21 3.51 22.51
N MET A 225 -20.97 3.68 22.02
CA MET A 225 -20.64 4.65 20.99
C MET A 225 -21.40 4.43 19.68
N VAL A 226 -21.76 3.19 19.35
CA VAL A 226 -22.45 2.83 18.10
C VAL A 226 -23.91 2.39 18.32
N LYS A 227 -24.50 2.61 19.50
CA LYS A 227 -25.86 2.16 19.83
C LYS A 227 -26.93 2.69 18.86
N ASN A 228 -26.76 3.91 18.38
CA ASN A 228 -27.68 4.58 17.46
C ASN A 228 -27.29 4.46 15.98
N TRP A 229 -26.23 3.72 15.67
CA TRP A 229 -25.79 3.48 14.30
C TRP A 229 -26.52 2.28 13.72
N THR A 230 -26.80 2.29 12.43
CA THR A 230 -27.24 1.08 11.72
C THR A 230 -26.05 0.17 11.42
N ASP A 231 -26.32 -1.10 11.12
CA ASP A 231 -25.27 -2.03 10.75
C ASP A 231 -24.60 -1.63 9.43
N ASP A 232 -25.37 -1.04 8.50
CA ASP A 232 -24.81 -0.49 7.26
C ASP A 232 -23.84 0.66 7.52
N GLN A 233 -24.17 1.56 8.44
CA GLN A 233 -23.25 2.65 8.82
C GLN A 233 -21.95 2.12 9.42
N ILE A 234 -22.01 1.04 10.22
CA ILE A 234 -20.81 0.38 10.75
C ILE A 234 -20.04 -0.29 9.61
N TRP A 235 -20.73 -0.92 8.66
CA TRP A 235 -20.11 -1.58 7.51
C TRP A 235 -19.39 -0.61 6.59
N GLU A 236 -19.91 0.60 6.43
CA GLU A 236 -19.32 1.66 5.61
C GLU A 236 -18.04 2.29 6.18
N LEU A 237 -17.68 1.98 7.43
CA LEU A 237 -16.42 2.44 8.02
C LEU A 237 -15.22 1.89 7.25
N LYS A 238 -14.52 2.76 6.55
CA LYS A 238 -13.42 2.40 5.64
C LYS A 238 -12.07 2.32 6.34
N ARG A 239 -11.17 1.51 5.78
CA ARG A 239 -9.75 1.57 6.10
C ARG A 239 -9.13 2.84 5.50
N GLY A 240 -8.07 3.33 6.14
CA GLY A 240 -7.43 4.59 5.76
C GLY A 240 -6.86 4.58 4.35
N GLY A 241 -6.26 3.46 3.91
CA GLY A 241 -5.72 3.32 2.58
C GLY A 241 -6.77 3.39 1.45
N HIS A 242 -8.07 3.30 1.77
CA HIS A 242 -9.18 3.49 0.85
C HIS A 242 -9.88 4.86 1.00
N ASP A 243 -9.34 5.74 1.83
CA ASP A 243 -9.81 7.12 1.95
C ASP A 243 -8.80 8.07 1.28
N TYR A 244 -9.13 8.51 0.07
CA TYR A 244 -8.24 9.35 -0.74
C TYR A 244 -7.84 10.66 -0.05
N ARG A 245 -8.64 11.21 0.86
CA ARG A 245 -8.26 12.42 1.62
C ARG A 245 -7.19 12.11 2.65
N LYS A 246 -7.29 10.97 3.35
CA LYS A 246 -6.28 10.50 4.29
C LYS A 246 -4.98 10.15 3.54
N VAL A 247 -5.10 9.47 2.39
CA VAL A 247 -3.96 9.15 1.52
C VAL A 247 -3.29 10.43 1.00
N TYR A 248 -4.06 11.40 0.51
CA TYR A 248 -3.52 12.69 0.07
C TYR A 248 -2.75 13.41 1.19
N ALA A 249 -3.33 13.47 2.39
CA ALA A 249 -2.70 14.11 3.53
C ALA A 249 -1.38 13.43 3.92
N ALA A 250 -1.33 12.08 3.86
CA ALA A 250 -0.13 11.32 4.12
C ALA A 250 0.97 11.56 3.08
N TYR A 251 0.61 11.60 1.80
CA TYR A 251 1.57 11.90 0.72
C TYR A 251 2.11 13.32 0.83
N LYS A 252 1.22 14.28 1.15
CA LYS A 252 1.67 15.66 1.39
C LYS A 252 2.64 15.74 2.56
N ALA A 253 2.31 15.09 3.68
CA ALA A 253 3.19 15.06 4.85
C ALA A 253 4.54 14.39 4.55
N ALA A 254 4.56 13.35 3.71
CA ALA A 254 5.78 12.69 3.27
C ALA A 254 6.65 13.62 2.41
N MET A 255 6.04 14.37 1.49
CA MET A 255 6.76 15.33 0.63
C MET A 255 7.27 16.55 1.39
N ASP A 256 6.57 16.97 2.44
CA ASP A 256 6.97 18.12 3.28
C ASP A 256 8.06 17.74 4.31
N HIS A 257 8.28 16.43 4.53
CA HIS A 257 9.26 15.94 5.51
C HIS A 257 10.68 16.00 4.96
N THR A 258 11.63 16.41 5.78
CA THR A 258 13.04 16.53 5.40
C THR A 258 13.97 15.80 6.39
N GLY A 259 15.14 15.40 5.90
CA GLY A 259 16.22 14.84 6.73
C GLY A 259 16.09 13.35 7.04
N GLN A 260 15.01 12.69 6.67
CA GLN A 260 14.80 11.25 6.85
C GLN A 260 13.99 10.68 5.68
N PRO A 261 14.23 9.42 5.29
CA PRO A 261 13.30 8.71 4.40
C PRO A 261 11.95 8.52 5.10
N THR A 262 10.88 8.48 4.33
CA THR A 262 9.51 8.32 4.86
C THR A 262 8.90 6.99 4.45
N VAL A 263 8.20 6.35 5.38
CA VAL A 263 7.32 5.22 5.10
C VAL A 263 5.88 5.56 5.43
N ILE A 264 4.97 5.24 4.51
CA ILE A 264 3.52 5.32 4.70
C ILE A 264 2.98 3.90 4.85
N LEU A 265 2.47 3.56 6.03
CA LEU A 265 1.81 2.28 6.30
C LEU A 265 0.31 2.44 6.02
N ALA A 266 -0.13 1.97 4.86
CA ALA A 266 -1.51 2.14 4.40
C ALA A 266 -2.34 0.88 4.65
N HIS A 267 -3.27 0.94 5.60
CA HIS A 267 -4.19 -0.16 5.89
C HIS A 267 -5.26 -0.26 4.80
N THR A 268 -5.28 -1.38 4.11
CA THR A 268 -6.18 -1.65 2.98
C THR A 268 -6.94 -2.96 3.16
N ILE A 269 -7.77 -3.28 2.19
CA ILE A 269 -8.49 -4.56 2.11
C ILE A 269 -8.13 -5.20 0.78
N LYS A 270 -7.64 -6.43 0.79
CA LYS A 270 -7.39 -7.18 -0.42
C LYS A 270 -8.69 -7.44 -1.17
N GLY A 271 -8.69 -7.21 -2.50
CA GLY A 271 -9.91 -7.33 -3.29
C GLY A 271 -10.95 -6.23 -3.05
N TYR A 272 -10.54 -5.07 -2.52
CA TYR A 272 -11.43 -3.93 -2.33
C TYR A 272 -12.12 -3.54 -3.64
N ALA A 273 -13.43 -3.29 -3.54
CA ALA A 273 -14.31 -2.94 -4.66
C ALA A 273 -14.56 -4.06 -5.70
N LEU A 274 -14.09 -5.29 -5.48
CA LEU A 274 -14.40 -6.45 -6.33
C LEU A 274 -15.66 -7.21 -5.88
N GLY A 275 -16.37 -6.71 -4.88
CA GLY A 275 -17.57 -7.35 -4.32
C GLY A 275 -17.29 -8.24 -3.10
N SER A 276 -18.38 -8.70 -2.48
CA SER A 276 -18.34 -9.46 -1.21
C SER A 276 -17.70 -10.85 -1.33
N HIS A 277 -17.65 -11.40 -2.56
CA HIS A 277 -17.00 -12.69 -2.81
C HIS A 277 -15.49 -12.62 -2.76
N PHE A 278 -14.91 -11.42 -2.91
CA PHE A 278 -13.46 -11.19 -3.01
C PHE A 278 -12.89 -10.38 -1.86
N ALA A 279 -13.60 -9.34 -1.43
CA ALA A 279 -13.07 -8.39 -0.45
C ALA A 279 -12.79 -9.05 0.91
N GLY A 280 -11.54 -8.98 1.35
CA GLY A 280 -11.09 -9.51 2.65
C GLY A 280 -10.93 -11.03 2.73
N ARG A 281 -11.09 -11.75 1.63
CA ARG A 281 -11.02 -13.23 1.63
C ARG A 281 -9.65 -13.76 1.21
N ASN A 282 -9.20 -14.84 1.86
CA ASN A 282 -7.93 -15.50 1.54
C ASN A 282 -7.94 -16.08 0.11
N SER A 283 -9.08 -16.57 -0.39
CA SER A 283 -9.24 -17.07 -1.76
C SER A 283 -8.86 -16.05 -2.82
N THR A 284 -9.02 -14.77 -2.54
CA THR A 284 -8.68 -13.69 -3.48
C THR A 284 -7.19 -13.65 -3.83
N HIS A 285 -6.31 -14.09 -2.93
CA HIS A 285 -4.88 -14.17 -3.21
C HIS A 285 -4.52 -15.15 -4.33
N GLN A 286 -5.27 -16.23 -4.45
CA GLN A 286 -5.00 -17.31 -5.40
C GLN A 286 -5.93 -17.30 -6.62
N MET A 287 -6.80 -16.30 -6.72
CA MET A 287 -7.76 -16.22 -7.81
C MET A 287 -7.06 -16.00 -9.14
N LYS A 288 -7.31 -16.91 -10.10
CA LYS A 288 -6.69 -16.88 -11.41
C LYS A 288 -7.63 -16.36 -12.50
N LYS A 289 -8.95 -16.47 -12.32
CA LYS A 289 -9.95 -16.07 -13.29
C LYS A 289 -11.17 -15.49 -12.58
N LEU A 290 -11.72 -14.44 -13.14
CA LEU A 290 -13.03 -13.92 -12.82
C LEU A 290 -14.05 -14.52 -13.79
N THR A 291 -15.24 -14.84 -13.31
CA THR A 291 -16.35 -15.21 -14.17
C THR A 291 -17.06 -13.96 -14.68
N LEU A 292 -17.88 -14.10 -15.73
CA LEU A 292 -18.73 -12.99 -16.22
C LEU A 292 -19.75 -12.54 -15.15
N GLU A 293 -20.12 -13.42 -14.24
CA GLU A 293 -21.00 -13.12 -13.12
C GLU A 293 -20.27 -12.28 -12.04
N ASP A 294 -19.00 -12.55 -11.81
CA ASP A 294 -18.15 -11.78 -10.90
C ASP A 294 -17.86 -10.36 -11.44
N ALA A 295 -17.95 -10.17 -12.74
CA ALA A 295 -17.69 -8.88 -13.39
C ALA A 295 -18.92 -7.96 -13.48
N LYS A 296 -20.12 -8.46 -13.15
CA LYS A 296 -21.39 -7.70 -13.12
C LYS A 296 -21.64 -7.12 -11.74
#